data_f492a791efc5b5d07cf9e849c4718736
#
_entry.id   f492a791efc5b5d07cf9e849c4718736
#
_cell.length_a   1.000
_cell.length_b   1.000
_cell.length_c   1.000
_cell.angle_alpha   90.00
_cell.angle_beta   90.00
_cell.angle_gamma   90.00
#
_symmetry.space_group_name_H-M   'P 1'
#
loop_
_entity.id
_entity.type
_entity.pdbx_description
1 polymer ?
#
loop_
_entity_poly.entity_id
_entity_poly.type
_entity_poly.pdbx_seq_one_letter_code
_entity_poly.pdbx_strand_id
1 'polypeptide(L)'
;MATPELEKRRDIARKCMKCGFCQFFCPVYQEEFTESSVARGRQMFVRDLIDGKQELTPELADRFDRCTLCKTCETFCPSKAPTAELVIATRADIVAERGLDFKKRTVFRTFLKNRSLLAAGLKWASWFQWMTPETEGREGKVRHLPTFLEGLSKGRQIPSLPSKQLRQVLPEVIAPPPGVATRMKVGFFAGCSTELLYPESGEKLAHLLASQGCEVHFPRTQGCCGTPVMTSGDFELARELADVNVAALGEFDVIVSGCASCSSTLKEYEHYLADSDERKEAYAAFKAKVRGVNEFFFGELELDPSTLKLKKEYEGCKVTWHDPCHLARYQDVREQPRRLLQGIEGLEYVEMPNADRCCGMAGSFTLYYYETSKGIAAKKAEGIQATAADVVVTECPGCVMQITDIVAQREMPQKVVHFLELFE
;
A
#
# COMPACT_ATOMS: atom_id res chain seq x y z
N MET A 1 6.02 -24.92 -22.05
CA MET A 1 5.23 -24.70 -20.81
C MET A 1 4.17 -23.67 -21.10
N ALA A 2 2.97 -23.86 -20.54
CA ALA A 2 1.90 -22.89 -20.78
C ALA A 2 2.11 -21.65 -19.88
N THR A 3 2.12 -20.46 -20.47
CA THR A 3 2.12 -19.18 -19.75
C THR A 3 0.80 -18.45 -20.03
N PRO A 4 -0.34 -18.95 -19.49
CA PRO A 4 -1.66 -18.50 -19.90
C PRO A 4 -1.91 -17.03 -19.58
N GLU A 5 -1.37 -16.51 -18.50
CA GLU A 5 -1.55 -15.11 -18.16
C GLU A 5 -0.67 -14.19 -19.03
N LEU A 6 0.52 -14.63 -19.40
CA LEU A 6 1.36 -13.89 -20.33
C LEU A 6 0.82 -13.96 -21.76
N GLU A 7 0.24 -15.09 -22.20
CA GLU A 7 -0.37 -15.20 -23.53
C GLU A 7 -1.51 -14.20 -23.74
N LYS A 8 -2.35 -13.96 -22.74
CA LYS A 8 -3.38 -12.91 -22.78
C LYS A 8 -2.80 -11.52 -23.00
N ARG A 9 -1.50 -11.34 -22.73
CA ARG A 9 -0.78 -10.06 -22.74
C ARG A 9 0.32 -9.98 -23.81
N ARG A 10 0.31 -10.88 -24.79
CA ARG A 10 1.29 -10.99 -25.87
C ARG A 10 1.53 -9.67 -26.62
N ASP A 11 0.45 -8.96 -26.95
CA ASP A 11 0.55 -7.72 -27.73
C ASP A 11 1.18 -6.59 -26.91
N ILE A 12 0.82 -6.45 -25.62
CA ILE A 12 1.37 -5.40 -24.78
C ILE A 12 2.83 -5.70 -24.36
N ALA A 13 3.25 -6.96 -24.33
CA ALA A 13 4.62 -7.35 -24.06
C ALA A 13 5.62 -6.83 -25.13
N ARG A 14 5.14 -6.50 -26.32
CA ARG A 14 5.96 -5.99 -27.44
C ARG A 14 6.12 -4.47 -27.45
N LYS A 15 5.47 -3.72 -26.58
CA LYS A 15 5.55 -2.26 -26.54
C LYS A 15 6.93 -1.70 -26.18
N CYS A 16 7.77 -2.45 -25.47
CA CYS A 16 9.09 -1.97 -25.07
C CYS A 16 10.04 -1.80 -26.26
N MET A 17 10.48 -0.57 -26.54
CA MET A 17 11.42 -0.21 -27.60
C MET A 17 12.90 -0.38 -27.20
N LYS A 18 13.21 -0.92 -26.03
CA LYS A 18 14.56 -1.20 -25.51
C LYS A 18 15.47 0.01 -25.32
N CYS A 19 14.94 1.23 -25.17
CA CYS A 19 15.73 2.48 -25.10
C CYS A 19 16.60 2.61 -23.84
N GLY A 20 16.32 1.84 -22.75
CA GLY A 20 17.10 1.90 -21.51
C GLY A 20 16.69 2.98 -20.52
N PHE A 21 15.75 3.88 -20.87
CA PHE A 21 15.37 5.01 -20.03
C PHE A 21 14.90 4.61 -18.61
N CYS A 22 14.26 3.43 -18.50
CA CYS A 22 13.83 2.88 -17.20
C CYS A 22 14.98 2.59 -16.22
N GLN A 23 16.22 2.44 -16.67
CA GLN A 23 17.39 2.23 -15.79
C GLN A 23 17.59 3.41 -14.85
N PHE A 24 17.42 4.62 -15.36
CA PHE A 24 17.61 5.83 -14.57
C PHE A 24 16.60 5.95 -13.42
N PHE A 25 15.36 5.48 -13.64
CA PHE A 25 14.27 5.68 -12.66
C PHE A 25 13.97 4.46 -11.79
N CYS A 26 14.43 3.26 -12.16
CA CYS A 26 14.09 2.04 -11.42
C CYS A 26 14.80 2.01 -10.06
N PRO A 27 14.06 2.02 -8.92
CA PRO A 27 14.68 2.02 -7.61
C PRO A 27 15.47 0.74 -7.34
N VAL A 28 15.01 -0.42 -7.85
CA VAL A 28 15.72 -1.70 -7.67
C VAL A 28 17.00 -1.72 -8.50
N TYR A 29 16.96 -1.25 -9.76
CA TYR A 29 18.15 -1.18 -10.59
C TYR A 29 19.24 -0.30 -9.99
N GLN A 30 18.85 0.82 -9.36
CA GLN A 30 19.78 1.73 -8.71
C GLN A 30 20.50 1.15 -7.47
N GLU A 31 20.03 0.00 -6.96
CA GLU A 31 20.68 -0.74 -5.87
C GLU A 31 21.45 -1.99 -6.39
N GLU A 32 20.92 -2.67 -7.40
CA GLU A 32 21.48 -3.95 -7.85
C GLU A 32 22.36 -3.83 -9.09
N PHE A 33 22.20 -2.77 -9.89
CA PHE A 33 22.94 -2.49 -11.14
C PHE A 33 22.97 -3.64 -12.15
N THR A 34 21.91 -4.48 -12.15
CA THR A 34 21.79 -5.61 -13.08
C THR A 34 20.65 -5.40 -14.07
N GLU A 35 20.84 -5.76 -15.33
CA GLU A 35 19.81 -5.61 -16.37
C GLU A 35 18.54 -6.40 -16.06
N SER A 36 18.66 -7.55 -15.41
CA SER A 36 17.52 -8.37 -14.98
C SER A 36 16.66 -7.70 -13.91
N SER A 37 17.16 -6.70 -13.21
CA SER A 37 16.46 -5.95 -12.16
C SER A 37 15.65 -4.76 -12.69
N VAL A 38 15.75 -4.44 -13.98
CA VAL A 38 15.07 -3.28 -14.58
C VAL A 38 13.93 -3.70 -15.50
N ALA A 39 13.01 -2.78 -15.78
CA ALA A 39 11.86 -3.02 -16.65
C ALA A 39 12.24 -3.56 -18.02
N ARG A 40 13.26 -3.01 -18.68
CA ARG A 40 13.73 -3.46 -19.99
C ARG A 40 14.13 -4.93 -19.97
N GLY A 41 14.95 -5.35 -19.02
CA GLY A 41 15.38 -6.76 -18.89
C GLY A 41 14.21 -7.70 -18.62
N ARG A 42 13.30 -7.32 -17.69
CA ARG A 42 12.08 -8.10 -17.44
C ARG A 42 11.18 -8.22 -18.68
N GLN A 43 11.02 -7.16 -19.45
CA GLN A 43 10.29 -7.20 -20.73
C GLN A 43 10.92 -8.15 -21.75
N MET A 44 12.24 -8.27 -21.76
CA MET A 44 12.94 -9.24 -22.62
C MET A 44 12.63 -10.67 -22.17
N PHE A 45 12.75 -10.97 -20.87
CA PHE A 45 12.39 -12.29 -20.35
C PHE A 45 10.92 -12.65 -20.64
N VAL A 46 9.99 -11.71 -20.48
CA VAL A 46 8.58 -11.92 -20.83
C VAL A 46 8.42 -12.32 -22.30
N ARG A 47 9.09 -11.64 -23.24
CA ARG A 47 9.04 -11.98 -24.65
C ARG A 47 9.60 -13.38 -24.91
N ASP A 48 10.73 -13.70 -24.31
CA ASP A 48 11.38 -14.99 -24.50
C ASP A 48 10.54 -16.13 -23.90
N LEU A 49 9.84 -15.90 -22.79
CA LEU A 49 8.86 -16.83 -22.21
C LEU A 49 7.67 -17.06 -23.17
N ILE A 50 7.06 -15.99 -23.69
CA ILE A 50 5.96 -16.04 -24.64
C ILE A 50 6.36 -16.74 -25.94
N ASP A 51 7.60 -16.49 -26.43
CA ASP A 51 8.12 -17.08 -27.64
C ASP A 51 8.67 -18.52 -27.45
N GLY A 52 8.60 -19.07 -26.23
CA GLY A 52 9.09 -20.42 -25.89
C GLY A 52 10.62 -20.57 -25.93
N LYS A 53 11.36 -19.46 -25.89
CA LYS A 53 12.84 -19.45 -25.88
C LYS A 53 13.45 -19.56 -24.49
N GLN A 54 12.66 -19.32 -23.47
CA GLN A 54 13.04 -19.31 -22.06
C GLN A 54 12.02 -20.14 -21.26
N GLU A 55 12.49 -20.84 -20.24
CA GLU A 55 11.66 -21.55 -19.27
C GLU A 55 11.55 -20.76 -17.94
N LEU A 56 10.46 -21.01 -17.21
CA LEU A 56 10.25 -20.45 -15.87
C LEU A 56 11.13 -21.21 -14.87
N THR A 57 12.40 -20.79 -14.71
CA THR A 57 13.31 -21.36 -13.71
C THR A 57 13.15 -20.67 -12.35
N PRO A 58 13.61 -21.27 -11.22
CA PRO A 58 13.61 -20.59 -9.91
C PRO A 58 14.40 -19.26 -9.94
N GLU A 59 15.51 -19.22 -10.66
CA GLU A 59 16.35 -18.04 -10.79
C GLU A 59 15.63 -16.93 -11.56
N LEU A 60 14.87 -17.29 -12.61
CA LEU A 60 14.04 -16.32 -13.34
C LEU A 60 12.90 -15.83 -12.46
N ALA A 61 12.26 -16.70 -11.69
CA ALA A 61 11.22 -16.32 -10.74
C ALA A 61 11.73 -15.27 -9.73
N ASP A 62 12.92 -15.46 -9.15
CA ASP A 62 13.56 -14.49 -8.25
C ASP A 62 13.72 -13.11 -8.92
N ARG A 63 14.05 -13.05 -10.23
CA ARG A 63 14.17 -11.76 -10.95
C ARG A 63 12.86 -11.01 -11.05
N PHE A 64 11.75 -11.73 -11.20
CA PHE A 64 10.42 -11.12 -11.17
C PHE A 64 9.99 -10.73 -9.75
N ASP A 65 10.30 -11.52 -8.74
CA ASP A 65 10.00 -11.23 -7.33
C ASP A 65 10.71 -9.97 -6.81
N ARG A 66 11.88 -9.62 -7.38
CA ARG A 66 12.61 -8.37 -7.09
C ARG A 66 11.96 -7.10 -7.63
N CYS A 67 10.79 -7.15 -8.25
CA CYS A 67 10.09 -5.95 -8.69
C CYS A 67 9.20 -5.40 -7.58
N THR A 68 9.36 -4.12 -7.23
CA THR A 68 8.51 -3.43 -6.23
C THR A 68 7.15 -3.02 -6.78
N LEU A 69 6.88 -3.21 -8.06
CA LEU A 69 5.63 -2.82 -8.74
C LEU A 69 5.27 -1.33 -8.59
N CYS A 70 6.25 -0.46 -8.40
CA CYS A 70 6.02 0.97 -8.15
C CYS A 70 5.61 1.79 -9.38
N LYS A 71 5.55 1.20 -10.58
CA LYS A 71 5.21 1.85 -11.87
C LYS A 71 6.08 3.05 -12.27
N THR A 72 7.19 3.36 -11.56
CA THR A 72 8.06 4.48 -11.95
C THR A 72 8.58 4.33 -13.38
N CYS A 73 8.98 3.12 -13.76
CA CYS A 73 9.44 2.82 -15.12
C CYS A 73 8.36 3.04 -16.20
N GLU A 74 7.08 2.92 -15.87
CA GLU A 74 5.95 3.16 -16.79
C GLU A 74 5.66 4.65 -16.93
N THR A 75 5.74 5.40 -15.83
CA THR A 75 5.50 6.85 -15.80
C THR A 75 6.43 7.57 -16.77
N PHE A 76 7.71 7.21 -16.78
CA PHE A 76 8.72 7.82 -17.62
C PHE A 76 8.98 7.07 -18.94
N CYS A 77 8.20 6.02 -19.24
CA CYS A 77 8.40 5.24 -20.47
C CYS A 77 7.81 5.94 -21.69
N PRO A 78 8.62 6.25 -22.72
CA PRO A 78 8.10 6.90 -23.93
C PRO A 78 7.14 5.98 -24.71
N SER A 79 7.30 4.66 -24.64
CA SER A 79 6.42 3.69 -25.30
C SER A 79 5.28 3.18 -24.41
N LYS A 80 5.16 3.70 -23.17
CA LYS A 80 4.13 3.28 -22.20
C LYS A 80 4.05 1.75 -22.03
N ALA A 81 5.21 1.09 -21.95
CA ALA A 81 5.28 -0.35 -21.75
C ALA A 81 4.79 -0.75 -20.34
N PRO A 82 3.74 -1.58 -20.20
CA PRO A 82 3.07 -1.89 -18.93
C PRO A 82 3.83 -2.96 -18.14
N THR A 83 4.96 -2.60 -17.58
CA THR A 83 5.89 -3.55 -16.93
C THR A 83 5.30 -4.19 -15.68
N ALA A 84 4.57 -3.42 -14.85
CA ALA A 84 3.96 -3.95 -13.62
C ALA A 84 2.94 -5.04 -13.93
N GLU A 85 2.10 -4.82 -14.93
CA GLU A 85 1.11 -5.81 -15.40
C GLU A 85 1.78 -7.10 -15.85
N LEU A 86 2.83 -7.00 -16.67
CA LEU A 86 3.56 -8.17 -17.15
C LEU A 86 4.30 -8.91 -16.03
N VAL A 87 4.83 -8.19 -15.04
CA VAL A 87 5.44 -8.81 -13.86
C VAL A 87 4.40 -9.57 -13.03
N ILE A 88 3.22 -8.99 -12.80
CA ILE A 88 2.14 -9.66 -12.06
C ILE A 88 1.67 -10.92 -12.82
N ALA A 89 1.47 -10.82 -14.15
CA ALA A 89 1.11 -11.96 -14.98
C ALA A 89 2.16 -13.07 -14.94
N THR A 90 3.46 -12.71 -15.02
CA THR A 90 4.55 -13.68 -14.92
C THR A 90 4.54 -14.39 -13.55
N ARG A 91 4.33 -13.64 -12.48
CA ARG A 91 4.21 -14.23 -11.13
C ARG A 91 3.01 -15.17 -11.02
N ALA A 92 1.89 -14.85 -11.68
CA ALA A 92 0.73 -15.73 -11.71
C ALA A 92 1.02 -17.05 -12.46
N ASP A 93 1.70 -16.99 -13.60
CA ASP A 93 2.13 -18.19 -14.33
C ASP A 93 3.16 -19.01 -13.51
N ILE A 94 4.09 -18.36 -12.79
CA ILE A 94 5.03 -19.03 -11.88
C ILE A 94 4.26 -19.76 -10.76
N VAL A 95 3.27 -19.10 -10.15
CA VAL A 95 2.47 -19.70 -9.07
C VAL A 95 1.60 -20.85 -9.58
N ALA A 96 1.05 -20.71 -10.78
CA ALA A 96 0.27 -21.79 -11.41
C ALA A 96 1.13 -23.05 -11.70
N GLU A 97 2.39 -22.87 -12.07
CA GLU A 97 3.30 -23.99 -12.40
C GLU A 97 3.95 -24.60 -11.14
N ARG A 98 4.40 -23.77 -10.18
CA ARG A 98 5.27 -24.20 -9.06
C ARG A 98 4.64 -24.05 -7.69
N GLY A 99 3.50 -23.38 -7.60
CA GLY A 99 2.90 -22.98 -6.34
C GLY A 99 3.62 -21.81 -5.69
N LEU A 100 3.05 -21.32 -4.59
CA LEU A 100 3.69 -20.30 -3.74
C LEU A 100 4.78 -20.95 -2.87
N ASP A 101 5.83 -20.16 -2.57
CA ASP A 101 6.75 -20.46 -1.49
C ASP A 101 5.99 -20.79 -0.19
N PHE A 102 6.49 -21.76 0.57
CA PHE A 102 5.82 -22.27 1.78
C PHE A 102 5.49 -21.15 2.79
N LYS A 103 6.38 -20.17 3.00
CA LYS A 103 6.16 -19.07 3.91
C LYS A 103 5.04 -18.15 3.42
N LYS A 104 5.08 -17.74 2.13
CA LYS A 104 4.01 -16.94 1.51
C LYS A 104 2.67 -17.68 1.58
N ARG A 105 2.65 -18.98 1.22
CA ARG A 105 1.45 -19.81 1.25
C ARG A 105 0.83 -19.87 2.65
N THR A 106 1.65 -20.11 3.67
CA THR A 106 1.18 -20.17 5.06
C THR A 106 0.63 -18.81 5.51
N VAL A 107 1.34 -17.72 5.27
CA VAL A 107 0.87 -16.37 5.66
C VAL A 107 -0.43 -16.03 4.94
N PHE A 108 -0.52 -16.27 3.63
CA PHE A 108 -1.68 -15.85 2.84
C PHE A 108 -2.89 -16.73 3.11
N ARG A 109 -2.75 -18.04 2.99
CA ARG A 109 -3.89 -18.97 3.09
C ARG A 109 -4.32 -19.25 4.53
N THR A 110 -3.45 -19.06 5.53
CA THR A 110 -3.79 -19.25 6.94
C THR A 110 -4.16 -17.94 7.63
N PHE A 111 -3.31 -16.93 7.55
CA PHE A 111 -3.49 -15.71 8.33
C PHE A 111 -4.28 -14.63 7.57
N LEU A 112 -3.95 -14.32 6.31
CA LEU A 112 -4.68 -13.28 5.58
C LEU A 112 -6.11 -13.71 5.20
N LYS A 113 -6.32 -14.97 4.87
CA LYS A 113 -7.65 -15.53 4.64
C LYS A 113 -8.49 -15.56 5.92
N ASN A 114 -7.88 -15.92 7.05
CA ASN A 114 -8.55 -16.02 8.35
C ASN A 114 -8.22 -14.84 9.24
N ARG A 115 -8.96 -13.75 9.04
CA ARG A 115 -8.72 -12.48 9.73
C ARG A 115 -8.75 -12.60 11.26
N SER A 116 -9.67 -13.42 11.80
CA SER A 116 -9.77 -13.68 13.24
C SER A 116 -8.51 -14.34 13.80
N LEU A 117 -7.90 -15.27 13.04
CA LEU A 117 -6.67 -15.94 13.43
C LEU A 117 -5.49 -14.95 13.41
N LEU A 118 -5.39 -14.10 12.38
CA LEU A 118 -4.38 -13.04 12.31
C LEU A 118 -4.53 -12.06 13.50
N ALA A 119 -5.76 -11.61 13.76
CA ALA A 119 -6.09 -10.72 14.86
C ALA A 119 -5.72 -11.32 16.22
N ALA A 120 -6.05 -12.59 16.46
CA ALA A 120 -5.70 -13.31 17.68
C ALA A 120 -4.18 -13.46 17.84
N GLY A 121 -3.47 -13.80 16.76
CA GLY A 121 -2.01 -13.92 16.75
C GLY A 121 -1.31 -12.59 17.09
N LEU A 122 -1.75 -11.47 16.50
CA LEU A 122 -1.21 -10.14 16.82
C LEU A 122 -1.56 -9.70 18.24
N LYS A 123 -2.76 -10.01 18.72
CA LYS A 123 -3.12 -9.73 20.11
C LYS A 123 -2.26 -10.53 21.09
N TRP A 124 -2.00 -11.80 20.79
CA TRP A 124 -1.07 -12.61 21.59
C TRP A 124 0.35 -12.01 21.55
N ALA A 125 0.85 -11.65 20.37
CA ALA A 125 2.15 -10.99 20.22
C ALA A 125 2.23 -9.65 20.98
N SER A 126 1.13 -8.87 21.06
CA SER A 126 1.10 -7.61 21.80
C SER A 126 1.34 -7.78 23.31
N TRP A 127 1.00 -8.92 23.90
CA TRP A 127 1.30 -9.20 25.32
C TRP A 127 2.78 -9.40 25.59
N PHE A 128 3.56 -9.76 24.58
CA PHE A 128 5.00 -10.00 24.70
C PHE A 128 5.84 -8.83 24.15
N GLN A 129 5.22 -7.77 23.65
CA GLN A 129 5.96 -6.65 23.07
C GLN A 129 6.84 -5.88 24.07
N TRP A 130 6.60 -6.03 25.39
CA TRP A 130 7.48 -5.51 26.43
C TRP A 130 8.90 -6.10 26.37
N MET A 131 9.08 -7.28 25.74
CA MET A 131 10.38 -7.88 25.49
C MET A 131 11.14 -7.20 24.36
N THR A 132 10.47 -6.36 23.56
CA THR A 132 11.06 -5.59 22.47
C THR A 132 11.25 -4.15 22.95
N PRO A 133 12.50 -3.67 23.12
CA PRO A 133 12.76 -2.33 23.61
C PRO A 133 12.22 -1.28 22.63
N GLU A 134 11.75 -0.17 23.16
CA GLU A 134 11.31 0.98 22.36
C GLU A 134 12.53 1.72 21.81
N THR A 135 12.36 2.31 20.64
CA THR A 135 13.38 3.18 20.07
C THR A 135 13.37 4.50 20.84
N GLU A 136 14.52 4.92 21.32
CA GLU A 136 14.70 6.13 22.09
C GLU A 136 14.12 7.36 21.37
N GLY A 137 13.38 8.20 22.08
CA GLY A 137 12.69 9.36 21.52
C GLY A 137 11.44 9.07 20.65
N ARG A 138 10.96 7.81 20.61
CA ARG A 138 9.82 7.37 19.77
C ARG A 138 8.85 6.47 20.52
N GLU A 139 8.49 6.84 21.71
CA GLU A 139 7.62 6.09 22.61
C GLU A 139 6.36 5.55 21.89
N GLY A 140 6.09 4.25 22.10
CA GLY A 140 4.88 3.58 21.64
C GLY A 140 4.75 3.36 20.12
N LYS A 141 5.72 3.80 19.30
CA LYS A 141 5.58 3.75 17.83
C LYS A 141 6.51 2.79 17.11
N VAL A 142 7.71 2.58 17.60
CA VAL A 142 8.73 1.74 16.95
C VAL A 142 9.51 0.96 17.98
N ARG A 143 9.75 -0.32 17.71
CA ARG A 143 10.46 -1.23 18.61
C ARG A 143 11.54 -2.01 17.90
N HIS A 144 12.64 -2.29 18.59
CA HIS A 144 13.66 -3.24 18.14
C HIS A 144 13.27 -4.66 18.50
N LEU A 145 13.55 -5.62 17.65
CA LEU A 145 13.50 -7.02 18.06
C LEU A 145 14.64 -7.33 19.05
N PRO A 146 14.41 -8.26 20.01
CA PRO A 146 15.48 -8.71 20.90
C PRO A 146 16.71 -9.15 20.13
N THR A 147 17.90 -8.95 20.70
CA THR A 147 19.20 -9.25 20.06
C THR A 147 19.31 -10.69 19.56
N PHE A 148 18.71 -11.67 20.25
CA PHE A 148 18.69 -13.06 19.80
C PHE A 148 17.81 -13.31 18.57
N LEU A 149 16.90 -12.37 18.21
CA LEU A 149 16.09 -12.36 16.99
C LEU A 149 16.59 -11.36 15.96
N GLU A 150 17.63 -10.59 16.26
CA GLU A 150 18.18 -9.54 15.39
C GLU A 150 18.59 -10.09 14.01
N GLY A 151 19.14 -11.29 13.97
CA GLY A 151 19.41 -12.00 12.72
C GLY A 151 18.20 -12.23 11.82
N LEU A 152 16.99 -12.30 12.40
CA LEU A 152 15.72 -12.39 11.65
C LEU A 152 15.20 -11.03 11.24
N SER A 153 15.43 -10.00 12.05
CA SER A 153 14.98 -8.62 11.79
C SER A 153 15.95 -7.80 10.95
N LYS A 154 17.23 -8.20 10.92
CA LYS A 154 18.31 -7.44 10.27
C LYS A 154 18.37 -5.97 10.74
N GLY A 155 18.11 -5.70 12.01
CA GLY A 155 18.07 -4.36 12.60
C GLY A 155 16.80 -3.56 12.26
N ARG A 156 15.77 -4.19 11.69
CA ARG A 156 14.53 -3.53 11.29
C ARG A 156 13.72 -3.04 12.48
N GLN A 157 13.22 -1.82 12.37
CA GLN A 157 12.25 -1.26 13.30
C GLN A 157 10.84 -1.77 12.97
N ILE A 158 10.07 -2.13 13.97
CA ILE A 158 8.68 -2.58 13.83
C ILE A 158 7.74 -1.64 14.58
N PRO A 159 6.51 -1.41 14.08
CA PRO A 159 5.54 -0.60 14.81
C PRO A 159 5.11 -1.31 16.08
N SER A 160 4.79 -0.53 17.12
CA SER A 160 4.14 -1.05 18.32
C SER A 160 2.76 -1.61 17.97
N LEU A 161 2.43 -2.77 18.54
CA LEU A 161 1.10 -3.36 18.35
C LEU A 161 0.09 -2.66 19.27
N PRO A 162 -1.06 -2.21 18.75
CA PRO A 162 -2.07 -1.55 19.56
C PRO A 162 -2.73 -2.53 20.55
N SER A 163 -3.14 -2.03 21.69
CA SER A 163 -3.84 -2.82 22.70
C SER A 163 -5.24 -3.24 22.27
N LYS A 164 -5.90 -2.41 21.46
CA LYS A 164 -7.20 -2.67 20.84
C LYS A 164 -7.13 -2.49 19.33
N GLN A 165 -7.76 -3.40 18.61
CA GLN A 165 -7.90 -3.35 17.16
C GLN A 165 -9.11 -2.52 16.75
N LEU A 166 -9.17 -2.02 15.54
CA LEU A 166 -10.25 -1.14 15.07
C LEU A 166 -11.65 -1.77 15.26
N ARG A 167 -11.81 -3.08 15.01
CA ARG A 167 -13.08 -3.79 15.24
C ARG A 167 -13.55 -3.80 16.69
N GLN A 168 -12.68 -3.51 17.64
CA GLN A 168 -13.00 -3.49 19.06
C GLN A 168 -13.41 -2.09 19.54
N VAL A 169 -13.06 -1.05 18.80
CA VAL A 169 -13.31 0.35 19.16
C VAL A 169 -14.38 1.01 18.29
N LEU A 170 -14.46 0.64 17.01
CA LEU A 170 -15.38 1.26 16.06
C LEU A 170 -16.70 0.45 15.97
N PRO A 171 -17.89 1.05 16.08
CA PRO A 171 -19.16 0.38 15.79
C PRO A 171 -19.30 0.05 14.28
N GLU A 172 -20.28 -0.80 13.93
CA GLU A 172 -20.53 -1.15 12.53
C GLU A 172 -21.17 -0.01 11.73
N VAL A 173 -21.91 0.86 12.39
CA VAL A 173 -22.55 2.04 11.78
C VAL A 173 -22.26 3.26 12.62
N ILE A 174 -21.84 4.33 11.97
CA ILE A 174 -21.60 5.64 12.58
C ILE A 174 -22.46 6.65 11.83
N ALA A 175 -23.50 7.14 12.48
CA ALA A 175 -24.37 8.17 11.93
C ALA A 175 -23.70 9.55 11.99
N PRO A 176 -24.08 10.47 11.11
CA PRO A 176 -23.71 11.88 11.24
C PRO A 176 -24.15 12.45 12.62
N PRO A 177 -23.41 13.44 13.16
CA PRO A 177 -23.78 14.10 14.40
C PRO A 177 -25.18 14.70 14.35
N PRO A 178 -25.88 14.88 15.51
CA PRO A 178 -27.16 15.52 15.55
C PRO A 178 -27.16 16.91 14.87
N GLY A 179 -28.13 17.13 13.98
CA GLY A 179 -28.22 18.37 13.19
C GLY A 179 -27.50 18.39 11.87
N VAL A 180 -26.67 17.37 11.57
CA VAL A 180 -26.02 17.19 10.26
C VAL A 180 -26.88 16.24 9.41
N ALA A 181 -27.31 16.69 8.24
CA ALA A 181 -28.10 15.86 7.34
C ALA A 181 -27.25 14.76 6.71
N THR A 182 -27.80 13.55 6.59
CA THR A 182 -27.13 12.44 5.89
C THR A 182 -27.08 12.74 4.39
N ARG A 183 -25.86 12.79 3.84
CA ARG A 183 -25.60 13.02 2.42
C ARG A 183 -25.56 11.73 1.62
N MET A 184 -24.91 10.70 2.15
CA MET A 184 -24.69 9.42 1.48
C MET A 184 -24.31 8.31 2.47
N LYS A 185 -24.42 7.05 2.03
CA LYS A 185 -23.95 5.88 2.76
C LYS A 185 -22.57 5.47 2.27
N VAL A 186 -21.59 5.51 3.17
CA VAL A 186 -20.18 5.19 2.87
C VAL A 186 -19.82 3.82 3.43
N GLY A 187 -19.43 2.89 2.58
CA GLY A 187 -18.75 1.66 2.97
C GLY A 187 -17.29 1.96 3.34
N PHE A 188 -16.93 1.86 4.61
CA PHE A 188 -15.56 2.08 5.06
C PHE A 188 -14.73 0.81 4.92
N PHE A 189 -13.77 0.80 3.98
CA PHE A 189 -12.79 -0.26 3.85
C PHE A 189 -11.52 0.07 4.65
N ALA A 190 -11.36 -0.56 5.82
CA ALA A 190 -10.21 -0.30 6.69
C ALA A 190 -8.90 -0.94 6.15
N GLY A 191 -8.99 -2.15 5.58
CA GLY A 191 -7.82 -2.94 5.25
C GLY A 191 -7.10 -3.51 6.48
N CYS A 192 -6.12 -4.41 6.25
CA CYS A 192 -5.47 -5.14 7.35
C CYS A 192 -4.54 -4.27 8.20
N SER A 193 -3.79 -3.35 7.59
CA SER A 193 -2.83 -2.51 8.33
C SER A 193 -3.52 -1.48 9.21
N THR A 194 -4.52 -0.78 8.68
CA THR A 194 -5.31 0.19 9.46
C THR A 194 -6.05 -0.49 10.61
N GLU A 195 -6.66 -1.65 10.34
CA GLU A 195 -7.42 -2.35 11.38
C GLU A 195 -6.54 -2.90 12.51
N LEU A 196 -5.37 -3.46 12.18
CA LEU A 196 -4.57 -4.26 13.11
C LEU A 196 -3.37 -3.52 13.68
N LEU A 197 -2.85 -2.50 12.99
CA LEU A 197 -1.63 -1.78 13.37
C LEU A 197 -1.87 -0.28 13.63
N TYR A 198 -2.82 0.34 12.93
CA TYR A 198 -3.10 1.78 13.02
C TYR A 198 -4.60 2.06 13.26
N PRO A 199 -5.23 1.47 14.30
CA PRO A 199 -6.67 1.61 14.53
C PRO A 199 -7.11 3.05 14.75
N GLU A 200 -6.27 3.89 15.36
CA GLU A 200 -6.57 5.32 15.57
C GLU A 200 -6.79 6.07 14.27
N SER A 201 -5.98 5.80 13.23
CA SER A 201 -6.18 6.40 11.90
C SER A 201 -7.52 5.97 11.30
N GLY A 202 -7.93 4.70 11.51
CA GLY A 202 -9.21 4.19 11.03
C GLY A 202 -10.40 4.80 11.76
N GLU A 203 -10.31 4.95 13.08
CA GLU A 203 -11.33 5.58 13.92
C GLU A 203 -11.52 7.04 13.52
N LYS A 204 -10.42 7.78 13.39
CA LYS A 204 -10.45 9.18 12.95
C LYS A 204 -11.08 9.36 11.58
N LEU A 205 -10.72 8.51 10.60
CA LEU A 205 -11.35 8.56 9.28
C LEU A 205 -12.86 8.38 9.37
N ALA A 206 -13.31 7.38 10.10
CA ALA A 206 -14.74 7.09 10.23
C ALA A 206 -15.51 8.26 10.86
N HIS A 207 -14.97 8.85 11.94
CA HIS A 207 -15.59 10.01 12.59
C HIS A 207 -15.51 11.28 11.73
N LEU A 208 -14.41 11.50 11.01
CA LEU A 208 -14.28 12.63 10.09
C LEU A 208 -15.32 12.54 8.95
N LEU A 209 -15.48 11.37 8.34
CA LEU A 209 -16.52 11.14 7.33
C LEU A 209 -17.92 11.38 7.89
N ALA A 210 -18.20 10.90 9.09
CA ALA A 210 -19.49 11.11 9.75
C ALA A 210 -19.74 12.60 10.00
N SER A 211 -18.74 13.37 10.45
CA SER A 211 -18.86 14.81 10.66
C SER A 211 -19.20 15.60 9.39
N GLN A 212 -18.82 15.05 8.22
CA GLN A 212 -19.13 15.61 6.90
C GLN A 212 -20.49 15.15 6.34
N GLY A 213 -21.32 14.50 7.15
CA GLY A 213 -22.66 14.05 6.74
C GLY A 213 -22.70 12.67 6.10
N CYS A 214 -21.65 11.86 6.20
CA CYS A 214 -21.68 10.48 5.74
C CYS A 214 -22.23 9.54 6.81
N GLU A 215 -23.16 8.66 6.46
CA GLU A 215 -23.49 7.49 7.27
C GLU A 215 -22.44 6.41 6.99
N VAL A 216 -21.52 6.22 7.92
CA VAL A 216 -20.35 5.34 7.72
C VAL A 216 -20.66 3.93 8.17
N HIS A 217 -20.54 2.98 7.26
CA HIS A 217 -20.72 1.55 7.51
C HIS A 217 -19.38 0.83 7.51
N PHE A 218 -19.08 0.10 8.56
CA PHE A 218 -17.88 -0.72 8.72
C PHE A 218 -18.23 -2.21 8.81
N PRO A 219 -18.54 -2.89 7.68
CA PRO A 219 -18.93 -4.31 7.68
C PRO A 219 -17.85 -5.20 8.27
N ARG A 220 -18.23 -6.06 9.23
CA ARG A 220 -17.32 -7.01 9.88
C ARG A 220 -16.88 -8.14 8.95
N THR A 221 -17.62 -8.34 7.87
CA THR A 221 -17.35 -9.38 6.86
C THR A 221 -16.26 -9.02 5.88
N GLN A 222 -15.86 -7.73 5.76
CA GLN A 222 -14.77 -7.33 4.87
C GLN A 222 -13.44 -8.03 5.21
N GLY A 223 -12.66 -8.36 4.18
CA GLY A 223 -11.39 -9.06 4.28
C GLY A 223 -10.15 -8.18 4.05
N CYS A 224 -9.03 -8.82 3.71
CA CYS A 224 -7.87 -8.13 3.14
C CYS A 224 -8.20 -7.68 1.71
N CYS A 225 -7.66 -6.52 1.26
CA CYS A 225 -7.80 -6.11 -0.14
C CYS A 225 -7.13 -7.06 -1.15
N GLY A 226 -6.30 -7.98 -0.68
CA GLY A 226 -5.62 -8.93 -1.53
C GLY A 226 -4.33 -8.42 -2.21
N THR A 227 -3.91 -7.17 -2.00
CA THR A 227 -2.68 -6.63 -2.62
C THR A 227 -1.49 -7.60 -2.54
N PRO A 228 -1.05 -8.11 -1.36
CA PRO A 228 0.12 -8.98 -1.29
C PRO A 228 -0.10 -10.33 -1.96
N VAL A 229 -1.33 -10.80 -2.01
CA VAL A 229 -1.72 -12.08 -2.63
C VAL A 229 -1.71 -11.95 -4.16
N MET A 230 -2.44 -10.98 -4.70
CA MET A 230 -2.54 -10.69 -6.13
C MET A 230 -1.17 -10.36 -6.74
N THR A 231 -0.40 -9.49 -6.08
CA THR A 231 0.93 -9.08 -6.57
C THR A 231 1.98 -10.18 -6.44
N SER A 232 1.72 -11.23 -5.67
CA SER A 232 2.54 -12.44 -5.61
C SER A 232 2.11 -13.53 -6.60
N GLY A 233 0.99 -13.33 -7.33
CA GLY A 233 0.51 -14.24 -8.38
C GLY A 233 -0.50 -15.29 -7.92
N ASP A 234 -0.94 -15.33 -6.65
CA ASP A 234 -2.00 -16.24 -6.20
C ASP A 234 -3.39 -15.65 -6.55
N PHE A 235 -3.73 -15.73 -7.83
CA PHE A 235 -5.00 -15.19 -8.34
C PHE A 235 -6.23 -15.93 -7.82
N GLU A 236 -6.10 -17.21 -7.47
CA GLU A 236 -7.19 -17.99 -6.87
C GLU A 236 -7.62 -17.39 -5.52
N LEU A 237 -6.68 -17.27 -4.58
CA LEU A 237 -6.97 -16.67 -3.29
C LEU A 237 -7.32 -15.18 -3.41
N ALA A 238 -6.71 -14.46 -4.36
CA ALA A 238 -7.03 -13.05 -4.59
C ALA A 238 -8.50 -12.86 -5.02
N ARG A 239 -9.05 -13.76 -5.87
CA ARG A 239 -10.48 -13.76 -6.25
C ARG A 239 -11.38 -14.04 -5.04
N GLU A 240 -11.05 -15.02 -4.21
CA GLU A 240 -11.83 -15.31 -2.99
C GLU A 240 -11.92 -14.06 -2.09
N LEU A 241 -10.80 -13.34 -1.91
CA LEU A 241 -10.77 -12.11 -1.12
C LEU A 241 -11.54 -10.97 -1.79
N ALA A 242 -11.49 -10.87 -3.12
CA ALA A 242 -12.24 -9.88 -3.88
C ALA A 242 -13.74 -10.12 -3.77
N ASP A 243 -14.20 -11.37 -3.96
CA ASP A 243 -15.62 -11.74 -3.84
C ASP A 243 -16.17 -11.41 -2.44
N VAL A 244 -15.40 -11.69 -1.39
CA VAL A 244 -15.76 -11.32 0.00
C VAL A 244 -15.93 -9.81 0.16
N ASN A 245 -15.02 -9.01 -0.39
CA ASN A 245 -15.07 -7.56 -0.28
C ASN A 245 -16.19 -6.95 -1.13
N VAL A 246 -16.43 -7.49 -2.32
CA VAL A 246 -17.55 -7.06 -3.18
C VAL A 246 -18.89 -7.37 -2.52
N ALA A 247 -19.05 -8.55 -1.93
CA ALA A 247 -20.26 -8.91 -1.19
C ALA A 247 -20.48 -8.04 0.06
N ALA A 248 -19.39 -7.67 0.76
CA ALA A 248 -19.47 -6.90 1.99
C ALA A 248 -19.77 -5.41 1.76
N LEU A 249 -19.35 -4.84 0.63
CA LEU A 249 -19.31 -3.39 0.42
C LEU A 249 -20.03 -2.91 -0.83
N GLY A 250 -20.41 -3.80 -1.74
CA GLY A 250 -20.96 -3.45 -3.05
C GLY A 250 -22.32 -2.72 -3.02
N GLU A 251 -23.05 -2.78 -1.91
CA GLU A 251 -24.37 -2.15 -1.74
C GLU A 251 -24.29 -0.63 -1.44
N PHE A 252 -23.15 -0.15 -0.89
CA PHE A 252 -23.01 1.25 -0.50
C PHE A 252 -22.86 2.19 -1.70
N ASP A 253 -23.19 3.48 -1.50
CA ASP A 253 -23.11 4.49 -2.55
C ASP A 253 -21.66 4.71 -3.00
N VAL A 254 -20.76 4.76 -2.01
CA VAL A 254 -19.31 4.95 -2.21
C VAL A 254 -18.56 4.07 -1.21
N ILE A 255 -17.35 3.62 -1.60
CA ILE A 255 -16.45 2.81 -0.78
C ILE A 255 -15.17 3.60 -0.57
N VAL A 256 -14.88 3.98 0.68
CA VAL A 256 -13.72 4.83 1.02
C VAL A 256 -12.68 4.03 1.79
N SER A 257 -11.41 4.17 1.39
CA SER A 257 -10.27 3.60 2.11
C SER A 257 -9.21 4.66 2.39
N GLY A 258 -8.71 4.69 3.64
CA GLY A 258 -7.56 5.50 4.05
C GLY A 258 -6.21 4.89 3.69
N CYS A 259 -6.17 3.82 2.91
CA CYS A 259 -4.93 3.16 2.50
C CYS A 259 -4.80 3.17 0.98
N ALA A 260 -3.84 3.93 0.45
CA ALA A 260 -3.58 4.04 -0.98
C ALA A 260 -3.37 2.69 -1.69
N SER A 261 -2.72 1.72 -1.05
CA SER A 261 -2.54 0.38 -1.61
C SER A 261 -3.84 -0.40 -1.66
N CYS A 262 -4.72 -0.21 -0.66
CA CYS A 262 -6.01 -0.88 -0.63
C CYS A 262 -6.94 -0.30 -1.71
N SER A 263 -7.14 1.03 -1.75
CA SER A 263 -8.02 1.67 -2.74
C SER A 263 -7.59 1.36 -4.17
N SER A 264 -6.29 1.40 -4.45
CA SER A 264 -5.73 1.00 -5.75
C SER A 264 -6.06 -0.46 -6.11
N THR A 265 -5.86 -1.40 -5.18
CA THR A 265 -6.10 -2.82 -5.46
C THR A 265 -7.58 -3.13 -5.64
N LEU A 266 -8.47 -2.54 -4.84
CA LEU A 266 -9.92 -2.66 -5.00
C LEU A 266 -10.38 -2.21 -6.39
N LYS A 267 -9.76 -1.15 -6.95
CA LYS A 267 -10.03 -0.65 -8.30
C LYS A 267 -9.49 -1.57 -9.42
N GLU A 268 -8.53 -2.46 -9.10
CA GLU A 268 -7.88 -3.34 -10.07
C GLU A 268 -8.46 -4.76 -10.12
N TYR A 269 -9.46 -5.10 -9.30
CA TYR A 269 -10.09 -6.43 -9.30
C TYR A 269 -10.59 -6.85 -10.68
N GLU A 270 -11.30 -5.98 -11.39
CA GLU A 270 -11.79 -6.24 -12.75
C GLU A 270 -10.66 -6.63 -13.70
N HIS A 271 -9.56 -5.87 -13.66
CA HIS A 271 -8.45 -6.03 -14.60
C HIS A 271 -7.66 -7.33 -14.42
N TYR A 272 -7.40 -7.73 -13.16
CA TYR A 272 -6.54 -8.89 -12.89
C TYR A 272 -7.30 -10.17 -12.54
N LEU A 273 -8.47 -10.06 -11.95
CA LEU A 273 -9.13 -11.17 -11.28
C LEU A 273 -10.41 -11.64 -11.96
N ALA A 274 -11.01 -10.86 -12.88
CA ALA A 274 -12.19 -11.27 -13.59
C ALA A 274 -11.87 -12.43 -14.55
N ASP A 275 -12.47 -13.60 -14.29
CA ASP A 275 -12.34 -14.83 -15.08
C ASP A 275 -13.67 -15.32 -15.65
N SER A 276 -14.76 -14.57 -15.41
CA SER A 276 -16.09 -14.75 -15.97
C SER A 276 -16.75 -13.40 -16.24
N ASP A 277 -17.77 -13.37 -17.10
CA ASP A 277 -18.53 -12.15 -17.39
C ASP A 277 -19.25 -11.63 -16.14
N GLU A 278 -19.77 -12.52 -15.30
CA GLU A 278 -20.41 -12.17 -14.03
C GLU A 278 -19.46 -11.43 -13.09
N ARG A 279 -18.26 -11.96 -12.86
CA ARG A 279 -17.23 -11.29 -12.03
C ARG A 279 -16.78 -9.98 -12.65
N LYS A 280 -16.65 -9.92 -13.98
CA LYS A 280 -16.26 -8.70 -14.69
C LYS A 280 -17.26 -7.59 -14.44
N GLU A 281 -18.55 -7.88 -14.57
CA GLU A 281 -19.62 -6.90 -14.31
C GLU A 281 -19.65 -6.47 -12.84
N ALA A 282 -19.59 -7.43 -11.90
CA ALA A 282 -19.60 -7.17 -10.48
C ALA A 282 -18.37 -6.33 -10.02
N TYR A 283 -17.19 -6.68 -10.51
CA TYR A 283 -15.96 -5.95 -10.17
C TYR A 283 -15.91 -4.56 -10.83
N ALA A 284 -16.45 -4.39 -12.03
CA ALA A 284 -16.58 -3.08 -12.69
C ALA A 284 -17.53 -2.16 -11.91
N ALA A 285 -18.70 -2.67 -11.50
CA ALA A 285 -19.65 -1.93 -10.67
C ALA A 285 -19.04 -1.56 -9.30
N PHE A 286 -18.31 -2.48 -8.67
CA PHE A 286 -17.61 -2.23 -7.43
C PHE A 286 -16.52 -1.16 -7.58
N LYS A 287 -15.67 -1.26 -8.58
CA LYS A 287 -14.60 -0.31 -8.91
C LYS A 287 -15.12 1.12 -9.06
N ALA A 288 -16.27 1.30 -9.69
CA ALA A 288 -16.89 2.61 -9.92
C ALA A 288 -17.18 3.36 -8.61
N LYS A 289 -17.40 2.63 -7.51
CA LYS A 289 -17.70 3.16 -6.18
C LYS A 289 -16.46 3.40 -5.30
N VAL A 290 -15.31 2.80 -5.62
CA VAL A 290 -14.12 2.87 -4.77
C VAL A 290 -13.41 4.22 -4.90
N ARG A 291 -13.07 4.83 -3.75
CA ARG A 291 -12.29 6.06 -3.65
C ARG A 291 -11.17 5.92 -2.61
N GLY A 292 -10.01 6.47 -2.92
CA GLY A 292 -9.03 6.85 -1.90
C GLY A 292 -9.56 8.04 -1.10
N VAL A 293 -9.14 8.18 0.15
CA VAL A 293 -9.70 9.23 1.02
C VAL A 293 -9.43 10.65 0.49
N ASN A 294 -8.23 10.94 -0.03
CA ASN A 294 -7.96 12.26 -0.62
C ASN A 294 -8.73 12.49 -1.92
N GLU A 295 -8.96 11.45 -2.72
CA GLU A 295 -9.83 11.52 -3.89
C GLU A 295 -11.27 11.85 -3.48
N PHE A 296 -11.79 11.19 -2.44
CA PHE A 296 -13.13 11.39 -1.92
C PHE A 296 -13.34 12.78 -1.31
N PHE A 297 -12.37 13.26 -0.54
CA PHE A 297 -12.43 14.58 0.09
C PHE A 297 -12.58 15.72 -0.91
N PHE A 298 -11.87 15.66 -2.04
CA PHE A 298 -11.87 16.73 -3.03
C PHE A 298 -12.81 16.48 -4.22
N GLY A 299 -13.23 15.21 -4.43
CA GLY A 299 -14.18 14.86 -5.50
C GLY A 299 -15.64 14.96 -5.08
N GLU A 300 -16.03 14.18 -4.06
CA GLU A 300 -17.44 14.04 -3.67
C GLU A 300 -17.82 14.93 -2.46
N LEU A 301 -16.92 15.12 -1.50
CA LEU A 301 -17.22 15.92 -0.31
C LEU A 301 -16.97 17.41 -0.48
N GLU A 302 -16.11 17.80 -1.43
CA GLU A 302 -15.67 19.19 -1.60
C GLU A 302 -15.16 19.78 -0.27
N LEU A 303 -14.37 18.99 0.47
CA LEU A 303 -13.90 19.30 1.80
C LEU A 303 -13.08 20.60 1.79
N ASP A 304 -13.43 21.53 2.68
CA ASP A 304 -12.60 22.68 2.99
C ASP A 304 -11.56 22.30 4.07
N PRO A 305 -10.25 22.25 3.74
CA PRO A 305 -9.22 21.88 4.70
C PRO A 305 -9.14 22.77 5.95
N SER A 306 -9.57 24.03 5.84
CA SER A 306 -9.57 24.97 6.98
C SER A 306 -10.53 24.58 8.10
N THR A 307 -11.49 23.70 7.79
CA THR A 307 -12.46 23.17 8.77
C THR A 307 -11.90 22.02 9.62
N LEU A 308 -10.76 21.49 9.24
CA LEU A 308 -10.11 20.38 9.93
C LEU A 308 -9.36 20.89 11.18
N LYS A 309 -9.64 20.28 12.32
CA LYS A 309 -8.98 20.63 13.57
C LYS A 309 -7.64 19.92 13.69
N LEU A 310 -6.58 20.71 13.61
CA LEU A 310 -5.21 20.23 13.80
C LEU A 310 -4.99 19.89 15.28
N LYS A 311 -4.31 18.76 15.54
CA LYS A 311 -3.83 18.46 16.89
C LYS A 311 -2.80 19.49 17.33
N LYS A 312 -2.86 19.92 18.57
CA LYS A 312 -1.96 20.91 19.17
C LYS A 312 -0.47 20.54 19.02
N GLU A 313 -0.13 19.27 19.04
CA GLU A 313 1.25 18.80 18.89
C GLU A 313 1.86 19.05 17.49
N TYR A 314 1.03 19.39 16.50
CA TYR A 314 1.45 19.70 15.13
C TYR A 314 1.30 21.18 14.77
N GLU A 315 0.80 22.04 15.69
CA GLU A 315 0.73 23.47 15.46
C GLU A 315 2.13 24.08 15.27
N GLY A 316 2.31 24.81 14.19
CA GLY A 316 3.59 25.42 13.80
C GLY A 316 4.61 24.44 13.22
N CYS A 317 4.27 23.15 13.06
CA CYS A 317 5.17 22.19 12.46
C CYS A 317 5.32 22.40 10.95
N LYS A 318 6.56 22.19 10.49
CA LYS A 318 6.88 22.07 9.07
C LYS A 318 6.61 20.63 8.62
N VAL A 319 5.72 20.46 7.64
CA VAL A 319 5.30 19.15 7.14
C VAL A 319 5.70 18.95 5.68
N THR A 320 6.01 17.71 5.32
CA THR A 320 6.28 17.32 3.94
C THR A 320 5.47 16.08 3.57
N TRP A 321 5.17 15.93 2.26
CA TRP A 321 4.36 14.81 1.77
C TRP A 321 5.21 13.76 1.04
N HIS A 322 5.00 12.48 1.34
CA HIS A 322 5.45 11.37 0.53
C HIS A 322 4.31 10.85 -0.34
N ASP A 323 4.49 10.83 -1.65
CA ASP A 323 3.55 10.25 -2.61
C ASP A 323 3.62 8.71 -2.59
N PRO A 324 2.64 7.98 -2.04
CA PRO A 324 2.57 6.55 -2.21
C PRO A 324 2.44 6.19 -3.69
N CYS A 325 3.21 5.21 -4.16
CA CYS A 325 3.15 4.80 -5.57
C CYS A 325 1.73 4.36 -6.00
N HIS A 326 0.99 3.70 -5.10
CA HIS A 326 -0.39 3.29 -5.32
C HIS A 326 -1.41 4.44 -5.31
N LEU A 327 -1.05 5.61 -4.80
CA LEU A 327 -1.85 6.82 -4.92
C LEU A 327 -1.48 7.58 -6.19
N ALA A 328 -0.20 7.97 -6.29
CA ALA A 328 0.26 8.88 -7.33
C ALA A 328 0.32 8.26 -8.74
N ARG A 329 0.69 6.95 -8.87
CA ARG A 329 0.91 6.31 -10.18
C ARG A 329 -0.18 5.32 -10.59
N TYR A 330 -0.90 4.76 -9.63
CA TYR A 330 -2.00 3.85 -9.91
C TYR A 330 -3.35 4.57 -10.01
N GLN A 331 -3.52 5.69 -9.26
CA GLN A 331 -4.79 6.41 -9.17
C GLN A 331 -4.72 7.86 -9.66
N ASP A 332 -3.51 8.34 -10.01
CA ASP A 332 -3.24 9.72 -10.46
C ASP A 332 -3.69 10.81 -9.47
N VAL A 333 -3.66 10.50 -8.17
CA VAL A 333 -3.96 11.43 -7.08
C VAL A 333 -2.64 12.00 -6.57
N ARG A 334 -2.36 13.29 -6.88
CA ARG A 334 -1.10 13.98 -6.57
C ARG A 334 -1.32 15.34 -5.91
N GLU A 335 -2.21 16.14 -6.49
CA GLU A 335 -2.45 17.51 -6.06
C GLU A 335 -3.35 17.58 -4.82
N GLN A 336 -4.27 16.64 -4.67
CA GLN A 336 -5.23 16.63 -3.57
C GLN A 336 -4.57 16.61 -2.19
N PRO A 337 -3.59 15.74 -1.90
CA PRO A 337 -2.89 15.77 -0.60
C PRO A 337 -2.13 17.07 -0.34
N ARG A 338 -1.58 17.67 -1.39
CA ARG A 338 -0.88 18.97 -1.29
C ARG A 338 -1.84 20.08 -0.94
N ARG A 339 -2.97 20.15 -1.65
CA ARG A 339 -4.06 21.10 -1.35
C ARG A 339 -4.57 20.92 0.08
N LEU A 340 -4.70 19.68 0.55
CA LEU A 340 -5.09 19.38 1.93
C LEU A 340 -4.12 20.02 2.91
N LEU A 341 -2.83 19.69 2.82
CA LEU A 341 -1.82 20.15 3.78
C LEU A 341 -1.58 21.67 3.72
N GLN A 342 -1.67 22.27 2.54
CA GLN A 342 -1.52 23.72 2.34
C GLN A 342 -2.72 24.53 2.87
N GLY A 343 -3.90 23.90 2.92
CA GLY A 343 -5.14 24.55 3.38
C GLY A 343 -5.38 24.44 4.88
N ILE A 344 -4.54 23.73 5.65
CA ILE A 344 -4.69 23.57 7.10
C ILE A 344 -3.96 24.72 7.80
N GLU A 345 -4.70 25.50 8.59
CA GLU A 345 -4.12 26.53 9.44
C GLU A 345 -3.16 25.93 10.48
N GLY A 346 -2.01 26.59 10.67
CA GLY A 346 -1.00 26.15 11.64
C GLY A 346 0.02 25.15 11.10
N LEU A 347 -0.05 24.72 9.83
CA LEU A 347 0.97 23.91 9.18
C LEU A 347 1.80 24.73 8.17
N GLU A 348 3.12 24.48 8.13
CA GLU A 348 4.00 24.95 7.06
C GLU A 348 4.30 23.78 6.10
N TYR A 349 3.73 23.81 4.89
CA TYR A 349 3.98 22.76 3.90
C TYR A 349 5.25 23.03 3.10
N VAL A 350 6.14 22.01 3.01
CA VAL A 350 7.35 22.04 2.17
C VAL A 350 7.34 20.84 1.24
N GLU A 351 7.48 21.09 -0.07
CA GLU A 351 7.54 20.02 -1.08
C GLU A 351 8.82 19.20 -0.96
N MET A 352 8.69 17.88 -0.95
CA MET A 352 9.83 16.96 -0.89
C MET A 352 10.45 16.77 -2.28
N PRO A 353 11.77 16.93 -2.45
CA PRO A 353 12.44 16.51 -3.66
C PRO A 353 12.19 15.02 -3.95
N ASN A 354 11.68 14.70 -5.15
CA ASN A 354 11.29 13.34 -5.53
C ASN A 354 10.27 12.72 -4.55
N ALA A 355 9.22 13.48 -4.20
CA ALA A 355 8.15 13.03 -3.29
C ALA A 355 7.55 11.67 -3.72
N ASP A 356 7.50 11.40 -5.01
CA ASP A 356 7.00 10.18 -5.63
C ASP A 356 8.00 9.02 -5.71
N ARG A 357 9.25 9.18 -5.22
CA ARG A 357 10.22 8.06 -5.13
C ARG A 357 9.69 6.97 -4.21
N CYS A 358 9.75 5.72 -4.67
CA CYS A 358 9.31 4.56 -3.89
C CYS A 358 9.94 4.52 -2.49
N CYS A 359 9.14 4.21 -1.46
CA CYS A 359 9.62 4.07 -0.08
C CYS A 359 10.40 2.75 0.16
N GLY A 360 10.30 1.77 -0.76
CA GLY A 360 10.96 0.47 -0.62
C GLY A 360 10.12 -0.64 0.04
N MET A 361 8.91 -0.35 0.55
CA MET A 361 8.09 -1.36 1.27
C MET A 361 7.70 -2.55 0.40
N ALA A 362 6.89 -2.32 -0.63
CA ALA A 362 6.40 -3.32 -1.59
C ALA A 362 5.99 -4.68 -1.01
N GLY A 363 5.25 -4.69 0.10
CA GLY A 363 4.68 -5.88 0.72
C GLY A 363 5.74 -6.91 1.12
N SER A 364 5.69 -8.13 0.55
CA SER A 364 6.64 -9.20 0.86
C SER A 364 8.08 -8.91 0.38
N PHE A 365 8.27 -7.98 -0.57
CA PHE A 365 9.60 -7.61 -1.05
C PHE A 365 10.54 -7.18 0.08
N THR A 366 10.07 -6.33 0.99
CA THR A 366 10.88 -5.86 2.11
C THR A 366 11.25 -6.97 3.11
N LEU A 367 10.54 -8.11 3.11
CA LEU A 367 10.87 -9.26 3.94
C LEU A 367 11.93 -10.18 3.30
N TYR A 368 11.88 -10.34 1.97
CA TYR A 368 12.78 -11.23 1.23
C TYR A 368 14.06 -10.52 0.76
N TYR A 369 13.96 -9.22 0.40
CA TYR A 369 15.05 -8.41 -0.18
C TYR A 369 15.31 -7.16 0.67
N TYR A 370 15.49 -7.36 1.99
CA TYR A 370 15.56 -6.25 2.94
C TYR A 370 16.70 -5.27 2.64
N GLU A 371 17.89 -5.74 2.26
CA GLU A 371 19.02 -4.86 1.93
C GLU A 371 18.71 -3.95 0.73
N THR A 372 18.13 -4.50 -0.34
CA THR A 372 17.68 -3.70 -1.48
C THR A 372 16.56 -2.72 -1.06
N SER A 373 15.61 -3.18 -0.24
CA SER A 373 14.55 -2.34 0.33
C SER A 373 15.10 -1.17 1.14
N LYS A 374 16.09 -1.44 2.00
CA LYS A 374 16.79 -0.45 2.83
C LYS A 374 17.56 0.56 1.97
N GLY A 375 18.26 0.12 0.92
CA GLY A 375 18.92 1.02 -0.02
C GLY A 375 17.95 1.96 -0.72
N ILE A 376 16.82 1.44 -1.18
CA ILE A 376 15.74 2.27 -1.77
C ILE A 376 15.22 3.30 -0.76
N ALA A 377 14.96 2.86 0.47
CA ALA A 377 14.47 3.73 1.54
C ALA A 377 15.51 4.79 1.95
N ALA A 378 16.79 4.46 1.90
CA ALA A 378 17.88 5.38 2.18
C ALA A 378 17.86 6.61 1.27
N LYS A 379 17.61 6.40 -0.03
CA LYS A 379 17.47 7.50 -1.00
C LYS A 379 16.18 8.32 -0.79
N LYS A 380 15.13 7.72 -0.24
CA LYS A 380 13.94 8.46 0.20
C LYS A 380 14.26 9.33 1.41
N ALA A 381 15.04 8.82 2.37
CA ALA A 381 15.46 9.57 3.56
C ALA A 381 16.29 10.81 3.20
N GLU A 382 17.12 10.78 2.16
CA GLU A 382 17.84 11.95 1.63
C GLU A 382 16.86 13.07 1.18
N GLY A 383 15.78 12.70 0.47
CA GLY A 383 14.74 13.66 0.07
C GLY A 383 14.00 14.26 1.27
N ILE A 384 13.72 13.44 2.30
CA ILE A 384 13.12 13.90 3.55
C ILE A 384 14.04 14.90 4.26
N GLN A 385 15.31 14.55 4.42
CA GLN A 385 16.29 15.40 5.08
C GLN A 385 16.45 16.78 4.38
N ALA A 386 16.39 16.80 3.06
CA ALA A 386 16.50 18.03 2.27
C ALA A 386 15.34 19.02 2.50
N THR A 387 14.19 18.57 3.02
CA THR A 387 13.05 19.46 3.34
C THR A 387 13.23 20.19 4.66
N ALA A 388 14.08 19.72 5.55
CA ALA A 388 14.15 20.16 6.95
C ALA A 388 12.77 20.19 7.64
N ALA A 389 11.83 19.30 7.22
CA ALA A 389 10.51 19.18 7.82
C ALA A 389 10.59 18.48 9.17
N ASP A 390 9.66 18.78 10.06
CA ASP A 390 9.49 18.12 11.35
C ASP A 390 8.72 16.80 11.19
N VAL A 391 7.75 16.79 10.24
CA VAL A 391 6.84 15.67 10.06
C VAL A 391 6.76 15.25 8.59
N VAL A 392 6.90 13.95 8.35
CA VAL A 392 6.63 13.31 7.04
C VAL A 392 5.24 12.71 7.06
N VAL A 393 4.42 13.13 6.12
CA VAL A 393 3.00 12.75 6.03
C VAL A 393 2.76 11.88 4.80
N THR A 394 1.92 10.87 4.91
CA THR A 394 1.53 10.00 3.78
C THR A 394 0.17 9.33 3.99
N GLU A 395 -0.46 8.82 2.92
CA GLU A 395 -1.76 8.11 2.94
C GLU A 395 -1.60 6.58 2.92
N CYS A 396 -0.44 6.03 3.12
CA CYS A 396 -0.27 4.58 3.04
C CYS A 396 0.38 4.03 4.32
N PRO A 397 -0.33 3.21 5.12
CA PRO A 397 0.24 2.59 6.33
C PRO A 397 1.54 1.82 6.08
N GLY A 398 1.67 1.17 4.91
CA GLY A 398 2.91 0.50 4.52
C GLY A 398 4.07 1.49 4.31
N CYS A 399 3.80 2.67 3.72
CA CYS A 399 4.80 3.72 3.59
C CYS A 399 5.16 4.34 4.94
N VAL A 400 4.18 4.55 5.83
CA VAL A 400 4.44 4.97 7.22
C VAL A 400 5.45 4.02 7.86
N MET A 401 5.17 2.71 7.82
CA MET A 401 6.05 1.69 8.42
C MET A 401 7.48 1.73 7.86
N GLN A 402 7.63 1.76 6.54
CA GLN A 402 8.94 1.73 5.88
C GLN A 402 9.75 3.01 6.09
N ILE A 403 9.09 4.17 6.02
CA ILE A 403 9.76 5.45 6.21
C ILE A 403 10.13 5.62 7.70
N THR A 404 9.28 5.18 8.63
CA THR A 404 9.61 5.17 10.06
C THR A 404 10.84 4.31 10.34
N ASP A 405 10.93 3.13 9.72
CA ASP A 405 12.09 2.25 9.85
C ASP A 405 13.39 2.95 9.43
N ILE A 406 13.44 3.52 8.22
CA ILE A 406 14.67 4.15 7.72
C ILE A 406 15.03 5.44 8.45
N VAL A 407 14.03 6.24 8.85
CA VAL A 407 14.22 7.45 9.65
C VAL A 407 14.80 7.09 11.02
N ALA A 408 14.33 5.99 11.64
CA ALA A 408 14.87 5.50 12.91
C ALA A 408 16.29 4.96 12.75
N GLN A 409 16.58 4.16 11.72
CA GLN A 409 17.91 3.60 11.48
C GLN A 409 18.98 4.66 11.16
N ARG A 410 18.55 5.80 10.60
CA ARG A 410 19.43 6.94 10.31
C ARG A 410 19.47 8.00 11.41
N GLU A 411 18.83 7.72 12.55
CA GLU A 411 18.76 8.63 13.71
C GLU A 411 18.23 10.04 13.32
N MET A 412 17.32 10.07 12.33
CA MET A 412 16.75 11.32 11.84
C MET A 412 15.64 11.82 12.80
N PRO A 413 15.49 13.14 13.02
CA PRO A 413 14.53 13.69 13.98
C PRO A 413 13.07 13.65 13.51
N GLN A 414 12.82 13.44 12.22
CA GLN A 414 11.49 13.54 11.64
C GLN A 414 10.52 12.51 12.21
N LYS A 415 9.31 12.96 12.55
CA LYS A 415 8.17 12.10 12.84
C LYS A 415 7.51 11.65 11.53
N VAL A 416 7.07 10.40 11.44
CA VAL A 416 6.38 9.87 10.25
C VAL A 416 4.98 9.46 10.65
N VAL A 417 3.96 10.03 9.99
CA VAL A 417 2.57 9.81 10.37
C VAL A 417 1.67 9.55 9.15
N HIS A 418 0.59 8.84 9.37
CA HIS A 418 -0.53 8.87 8.43
C HIS A 418 -1.21 10.23 8.52
N PHE A 419 -1.64 10.81 7.38
CA PHE A 419 -2.18 12.18 7.38
C PHE A 419 -3.39 12.36 8.33
N LEU A 420 -4.19 11.31 8.54
CA LEU A 420 -5.29 11.31 9.49
C LEU A 420 -4.85 11.47 10.95
N GLU A 421 -3.59 11.20 11.27
CA GLU A 421 -3.06 11.38 12.61
C GLU A 421 -2.80 12.86 12.97
N LEU A 422 -2.77 13.74 11.96
CA LEU A 422 -2.62 15.18 12.19
C LEU A 422 -3.83 15.81 12.89
N PHE A 423 -5.02 15.19 12.76
CA PHE A 423 -6.29 15.76 13.22
C PHE A 423 -6.73 15.24 14.60
N GLU A 424 -7.59 16.06 15.28
CA GLU A 424 -8.25 15.68 16.55
C GLU A 424 -9.21 14.49 16.40
#